data_4e989485dbfb548e9a76a57b3d5408ca
#
_entry.id   4e989485dbfb548e9a76a57b3d5408ca
#
_cell.length_a   1.000
_cell.length_b   1.000
_cell.length_c   1.000
_cell.angle_alpha   90.00
_cell.angle_beta   90.00
_cell.angle_gamma   90.00
#
_symmetry.space_group_name_H-M   'P 1'
#
loop_
_entity.id
_entity.type
_entity.pdbx_description
1 polymer ?
#
loop_
_entity_poly.entity_id
_entity_poly.type
_entity_poly.pdbx_seq_one_letter_code
_entity_poly.pdbx_strand_id
1 'polypeptide(L)'
;LALLVLVAVQACTGQKDPYIEFIKQERREDTKSFLNAETTPLKDKDRATFLGLDYFTADESYKVKAKVTKLPREISFSMKTTTDRLPEYMKAAKLEFQLKGKDYSLIAYRSKDHPEEGWFIPFTDLTNGVETYEVGRYIDIDLQETIKTEIDLDFNLCYNPYCAYAAKWSCPIPPPENNLKIRIEAGVKKFH
;
A
#
# COMPACT_ATOMS: atom_id res chain seq x y z
N LEU A 1 -0.14 -61.10 -26.63
CA LEU A 1 0.36 -60.32 -25.49
C LEU A 1 -0.06 -58.86 -25.70
N ALA A 2 -1.18 -58.42 -25.06
CA ALA A 2 -1.66 -57.05 -25.17
C ALA A 2 -1.00 -56.20 -24.07
N LEU A 3 -0.26 -55.19 -24.46
CA LEU A 3 0.38 -54.23 -23.56
C LEU A 3 -0.64 -53.13 -23.20
N LEU A 4 -1.19 -53.18 -21.98
CA LEU A 4 -2.00 -52.08 -21.42
C LEU A 4 -1.11 -50.93 -21.05
N VAL A 5 -1.17 -49.80 -21.81
CA VAL A 5 -0.53 -48.56 -21.45
C VAL A 5 -1.44 -47.82 -20.48
N LEU A 6 -1.08 -47.80 -19.20
CA LEU A 6 -1.71 -46.95 -18.20
C LEU A 6 -1.26 -45.51 -18.43
N VAL A 7 -2.14 -44.68 -18.98
CA VAL A 7 -1.93 -43.20 -19.01
C VAL A 7 -2.31 -42.69 -17.63
N ALA A 8 -1.31 -42.36 -16.82
CA ALA A 8 -1.54 -41.65 -15.58
C ALA A 8 -1.93 -40.18 -15.89
N VAL A 9 -3.20 -39.86 -15.75
CA VAL A 9 -3.70 -38.48 -15.75
C VAL A 9 -3.26 -37.84 -14.42
N GLN A 10 -2.15 -37.12 -14.45
CA GLN A 10 -1.80 -36.23 -13.33
C GLN A 10 -2.86 -35.13 -13.27
N ALA A 11 -3.80 -35.24 -12.34
CA ALA A 11 -4.66 -34.14 -11.96
C ALA A 11 -3.79 -33.05 -11.37
N CYS A 12 -3.59 -31.96 -12.11
CA CYS A 12 -3.08 -30.69 -11.54
C CYS A 12 -4.08 -30.22 -10.49
N THR A 13 -3.91 -30.64 -9.25
CA THR A 13 -4.53 -29.96 -8.11
C THR A 13 -3.91 -28.57 -8.08
N GLY A 14 -4.65 -27.57 -8.56
CA GLY A 14 -4.23 -26.17 -8.55
C GLY A 14 -3.94 -25.73 -7.12
N GLN A 15 -2.70 -25.88 -6.69
CA GLN A 15 -2.24 -25.43 -5.39
C GLN A 15 -2.40 -23.90 -5.41
N LYS A 16 -3.24 -23.37 -4.52
CA LYS A 16 -3.46 -21.93 -4.40
C LYS A 16 -2.14 -21.30 -4.01
N ASP A 17 -1.76 -20.24 -4.69
CA ASP A 17 -0.58 -19.46 -4.37
C ASP A 17 -0.74 -18.85 -2.95
N PRO A 18 0.14 -19.18 -1.98
CA PRO A 18 0.02 -18.70 -0.60
C PRO A 18 0.07 -17.17 -0.51
N TYR A 19 0.87 -16.52 -1.36
CA TYR A 19 0.95 -15.07 -1.39
C TYR A 19 -0.37 -14.44 -1.87
N ILE A 20 -0.94 -14.96 -2.95
CA ILE A 20 -2.22 -14.48 -3.47
C ILE A 20 -3.35 -14.69 -2.46
N GLU A 21 -3.36 -15.81 -1.72
CA GLU A 21 -4.36 -16.05 -0.66
C GLU A 21 -4.16 -15.10 0.53
N PHE A 22 -2.91 -14.77 0.89
CA PHE A 22 -2.60 -13.73 1.88
C PHE A 22 -3.18 -12.38 1.45
N ILE A 23 -2.89 -11.89 0.25
CA ILE A 23 -3.42 -10.60 -0.25
C ILE A 23 -4.97 -10.60 -0.28
N LYS A 24 -5.59 -11.72 -0.66
CA LYS A 24 -7.06 -11.84 -0.59
C LYS A 24 -7.60 -11.76 0.84
N GLN A 25 -6.86 -12.28 1.82
CA GLN A 25 -7.25 -12.19 3.21
C GLN A 25 -7.17 -10.74 3.71
N GLU A 26 -6.07 -10.03 3.44
CA GLU A 26 -5.92 -8.59 3.77
C GLU A 26 -7.09 -7.77 3.20
N ARG A 27 -7.43 -7.96 1.93
CA ARG A 27 -8.56 -7.27 1.26
C ARG A 27 -9.92 -7.58 1.89
N ARG A 28 -10.11 -8.79 2.44
CA ARG A 28 -11.32 -9.14 3.19
C ARG A 28 -11.38 -8.42 4.54
N GLU A 29 -10.25 -8.28 5.22
CA GLU A 29 -10.18 -7.53 6.48
C GLU A 29 -10.41 -6.02 6.24
N ASP A 30 -9.85 -5.45 5.17
CA ASP A 30 -10.16 -4.08 4.75
C ASP A 30 -11.67 -3.90 4.55
N THR A 31 -12.32 -4.79 3.80
CA THR A 31 -13.75 -4.71 3.56
C THR A 31 -14.55 -4.75 4.87
N LYS A 32 -14.18 -5.61 5.82
CA LYS A 32 -14.82 -5.67 7.14
C LYS A 32 -14.62 -4.37 7.93
N SER A 33 -13.41 -3.82 7.92
CA SER A 33 -13.08 -2.55 8.56
C SER A 33 -13.94 -1.40 8.01
N PHE A 34 -14.12 -1.34 6.69
CA PHE A 34 -14.97 -0.33 6.03
C PHE A 34 -16.46 -0.48 6.31
N LEU A 35 -16.92 -1.69 6.63
CA LEU A 35 -18.31 -1.93 7.03
C LEU A 35 -18.58 -1.60 8.51
N ASN A 36 -17.55 -1.48 9.34
CA ASN A 36 -17.71 -1.12 10.75
C ASN A 36 -18.14 0.35 10.89
N ALA A 37 -19.32 0.58 11.44
CA ALA A 37 -19.92 1.90 11.57
C ALA A 37 -19.11 2.89 12.42
N GLU A 38 -18.30 2.39 13.36
CA GLU A 38 -17.52 3.22 14.30
C GLU A 38 -16.22 3.74 13.68
N THR A 39 -15.62 2.99 12.75
CA THR A 39 -14.29 3.26 12.23
C THR A 39 -14.25 3.60 10.73
N THR A 40 -15.36 3.38 10.02
CA THR A 40 -15.43 3.55 8.57
C THR A 40 -15.15 4.98 8.11
N PRO A 41 -14.32 5.17 7.07
CA PRO A 41 -14.17 6.48 6.44
C PRO A 41 -15.33 6.83 5.48
N LEU A 42 -16.21 5.86 5.17
CA LEU A 42 -17.31 6.04 4.22
C LEU A 42 -18.37 7.01 4.75
N LYS A 43 -19.04 7.69 3.83
CA LYS A 43 -20.31 8.38 4.12
C LYS A 43 -21.42 7.35 4.32
N ASP A 44 -22.44 7.66 5.13
CA ASP A 44 -23.55 6.73 5.40
C ASP A 44 -24.22 6.21 4.12
N LYS A 45 -24.43 7.10 3.14
CA LYS A 45 -25.01 6.74 1.84
C LYS A 45 -24.16 5.72 1.06
N ASP A 46 -22.84 5.82 1.12
CA ASP A 46 -21.90 4.96 0.39
C ASP A 46 -21.78 3.62 1.14
N ARG A 47 -21.81 3.64 2.48
CA ARG A 47 -21.78 2.43 3.32
C ARG A 47 -22.95 1.50 3.06
N ALA A 48 -24.14 2.05 2.82
CA ALA A 48 -25.36 1.26 2.58
C ALA A 48 -25.28 0.36 1.33
N THR A 49 -24.43 0.71 0.37
CA THR A 49 -24.24 -0.02 -0.90
C THR A 49 -22.81 -0.56 -1.08
N PHE A 50 -21.98 -0.44 -0.05
CA PHE A 50 -20.56 -0.84 -0.13
C PHE A 50 -20.42 -2.36 -0.17
N LEU A 51 -19.82 -2.87 -1.24
CA LEU A 51 -19.55 -4.30 -1.44
C LEU A 51 -18.07 -4.67 -1.29
N GLY A 52 -17.20 -3.68 -1.12
CA GLY A 52 -15.75 -3.81 -1.03
C GLY A 52 -15.04 -2.74 -1.84
N LEU A 53 -13.73 -2.62 -1.62
CA LEU A 53 -12.87 -1.75 -2.43
C LEU A 53 -12.50 -2.43 -3.73
N ASP A 54 -12.27 -1.65 -4.79
CA ASP A 54 -11.70 -2.15 -6.03
C ASP A 54 -10.17 -2.18 -5.95
N TYR A 55 -9.56 -3.24 -6.45
CA TYR A 55 -8.12 -3.47 -6.42
C TYR A 55 -7.61 -3.88 -7.80
N PHE A 56 -6.35 -3.61 -8.06
CA PHE A 56 -5.63 -4.31 -9.13
C PHE A 56 -5.53 -5.81 -8.80
N THR A 57 -5.37 -6.64 -9.82
CA THR A 57 -5.05 -8.06 -9.59
C THR A 57 -3.77 -8.16 -8.77
N ALA A 58 -3.77 -9.01 -7.73
CA ALA A 58 -2.58 -9.23 -6.93
C ALA A 58 -1.46 -9.83 -7.79
N ASP A 59 -0.28 -9.21 -7.73
CA ASP A 59 0.90 -9.58 -8.51
C ASP A 59 2.14 -9.48 -7.61
N GLU A 60 2.78 -10.63 -7.33
CA GLU A 60 3.93 -10.70 -6.45
C GLU A 60 5.13 -9.90 -6.97
N SER A 61 5.21 -9.61 -8.28
CA SER A 61 6.25 -8.77 -8.85
C SER A 61 6.27 -7.33 -8.31
N TYR A 62 5.20 -6.90 -7.65
CA TYR A 62 5.10 -5.63 -6.95
C TYR A 62 5.43 -5.71 -5.44
N LYS A 63 5.82 -6.88 -4.95
CA LYS A 63 6.46 -7.05 -3.65
C LYS A 63 7.96 -7.10 -3.85
N VAL A 64 8.67 -6.06 -3.43
CA VAL A 64 10.10 -5.88 -3.70
C VAL A 64 10.91 -5.80 -2.41
N LYS A 65 12.17 -6.24 -2.46
CA LYS A 65 13.12 -6.00 -1.39
C LYS A 65 13.63 -4.56 -1.49
N ALA A 66 13.50 -3.83 -0.40
CA ALA A 66 13.98 -2.46 -0.28
C ALA A 66 15.14 -2.36 0.71
N LYS A 67 16.29 -1.89 0.25
CA LYS A 67 17.43 -1.55 1.10
C LYS A 67 17.09 -0.32 1.92
N VAL A 68 17.34 -0.39 3.22
CA VAL A 68 17.05 0.67 4.18
C VAL A 68 18.30 1.45 4.51
N THR A 69 18.31 2.74 4.21
CA THR A 69 19.31 3.70 4.69
C THR A 69 18.67 4.66 5.68
N LYS A 70 19.00 4.54 6.97
CA LYS A 70 18.50 5.43 8.02
C LYS A 70 18.94 6.86 7.76
N LEU A 71 18.04 7.80 7.98
CA LEU A 71 18.33 9.22 7.87
C LEU A 71 18.49 9.86 9.27
N PRO A 72 19.30 10.91 9.40
CA PRO A 72 19.41 11.65 10.66
C PRO A 72 18.04 12.13 11.15
N ARG A 73 17.74 11.91 12.45
CA ARG A 73 16.43 12.22 13.04
C ARG A 73 16.18 13.72 13.31
N GLU A 74 17.11 14.57 12.94
CA GLU A 74 17.19 15.94 13.48
C GLU A 74 16.27 16.94 12.75
N ILE A 75 15.70 16.59 11.59
CA ILE A 75 14.90 17.52 10.80
C ILE A 75 13.44 17.05 10.76
N SER A 76 12.62 17.64 11.62
CA SER A 76 11.17 17.59 11.46
C SER A 76 10.69 18.66 10.48
N PHE A 77 9.57 18.40 9.84
CA PHE A 77 8.90 19.35 8.95
C PHE A 77 7.38 19.15 9.04
N SER A 78 6.66 20.23 8.75
CA SER A 78 5.20 20.20 8.68
C SER A 78 4.77 19.59 7.33
N MET A 79 4.17 18.41 7.33
CA MET A 79 3.68 17.78 6.13
C MET A 79 2.36 18.39 5.69
N LYS A 80 2.26 18.81 4.44
CA LYS A 80 1.01 19.31 3.87
C LYS A 80 -0.08 18.26 3.89
N THR A 81 -1.32 18.68 4.11
CA THR A 81 -2.49 17.81 4.03
C THR A 81 -3.52 18.37 3.05
N THR A 82 -4.58 17.61 2.82
CA THR A 82 -5.75 18.04 2.01
C THR A 82 -6.58 19.14 2.68
N THR A 83 -6.19 19.60 3.88
CA THR A 83 -6.78 20.72 4.62
C THR A 83 -5.65 21.64 5.12
N ASP A 84 -5.97 22.59 6.02
CA ASP A 84 -4.97 23.50 6.62
C ASP A 84 -4.17 22.84 7.76
N ARG A 85 -4.45 21.58 8.12
CA ARG A 85 -3.70 20.84 9.15
C ARG A 85 -2.28 20.56 8.65
N LEU A 86 -1.29 20.77 9.49
CA LEU A 86 0.14 20.60 9.20
C LEU A 86 0.80 19.71 10.27
N PRO A 87 0.59 18.39 10.25
CA PRO A 87 1.19 17.47 11.20
C PRO A 87 2.71 17.40 11.02
N GLU A 88 3.41 17.22 12.14
CA GLU A 88 4.87 17.14 12.16
C GLU A 88 5.36 15.71 11.87
N TYR A 89 6.22 15.59 10.87
CA TYR A 89 6.89 14.36 10.48
C TYR A 89 8.41 14.51 10.45
N MET A 90 9.10 13.40 10.58
CA MET A 90 10.55 13.28 10.36
C MET A 90 10.83 12.34 9.19
N LYS A 91 11.82 12.65 8.36
CA LYS A 91 12.35 11.70 7.39
C LYS A 91 13.14 10.62 8.16
N ALA A 92 12.63 9.40 8.17
CA ALA A 92 13.18 8.30 8.96
C ALA A 92 14.21 7.46 8.21
N ALA A 93 13.92 7.13 6.95
CA ALA A 93 14.80 6.31 6.12
C ALA A 93 14.58 6.59 4.63
N LYS A 94 15.61 6.30 3.83
CA LYS A 94 15.52 6.12 2.39
C LYS A 94 15.40 4.63 2.09
N LEU A 95 14.42 4.26 1.29
CA LEU A 95 14.16 2.91 0.82
C LEU A 95 14.55 2.85 -0.65
N GLU A 96 15.57 2.04 -0.99
CA GLU A 96 16.06 1.87 -2.35
C GLU A 96 15.70 0.47 -2.84
N PHE A 97 15.05 0.35 -4.00
CA PHE A 97 14.55 -0.91 -4.53
C PHE A 97 14.56 -0.94 -6.04
N GLN A 98 14.50 -2.14 -6.61
CA GLN A 98 14.30 -2.35 -8.04
C GLN A 98 12.86 -2.78 -8.31
N LEU A 99 12.25 -2.19 -9.32
CA LEU A 99 10.95 -2.58 -9.82
C LEU A 99 10.94 -2.57 -11.35
N LYS A 100 10.52 -3.67 -11.97
CA LYS A 100 10.52 -3.85 -13.44
C LYS A 100 11.88 -3.50 -14.07
N GLY A 101 13.00 -3.91 -13.41
CA GLY A 101 14.35 -3.73 -13.88
C GLY A 101 14.94 -2.32 -13.81
N LYS A 102 14.28 -1.40 -13.08
CA LYS A 102 14.75 -0.03 -12.84
C LYS A 102 14.87 0.26 -11.35
N ASP A 103 15.81 1.13 -11.00
CA ASP A 103 16.03 1.57 -9.63
C ASP A 103 15.10 2.72 -9.27
N TYR A 104 14.52 2.64 -8.07
CA TYR A 104 13.64 3.64 -7.49
C TYR A 104 14.00 3.85 -6.02
N SER A 105 13.52 4.94 -5.46
CA SER A 105 13.60 5.16 -4.02
C SER A 105 12.37 5.89 -3.51
N LEU A 106 12.04 5.64 -2.24
CA LEU A 106 11.02 6.35 -1.47
C LEU A 106 11.63 6.78 -0.13
N ILE A 107 11.12 7.86 0.41
CA ILE A 107 11.41 8.30 1.78
C ILE A 107 10.30 7.76 2.68
N ALA A 108 10.70 7.06 3.73
CA ALA A 108 9.83 6.67 4.82
C ALA A 108 9.82 7.78 5.88
N TYR A 109 8.64 8.14 6.33
CA TYR A 109 8.42 9.19 7.33
C TYR A 109 7.99 8.58 8.66
N ARG A 110 8.23 9.28 9.75
CA ARG A 110 7.76 8.94 11.09
C ARG A 110 6.99 10.12 11.65
N SER A 111 5.79 9.87 12.14
CA SER A 111 5.00 10.86 12.87
C SER A 111 5.72 11.25 14.16
N LYS A 112 5.71 12.53 14.52
CA LYS A 112 6.17 13.00 15.83
C LYS A 112 5.12 12.76 16.90
N ASP A 113 3.85 12.84 16.51
CA ASP A 113 2.72 12.67 17.43
C ASP A 113 2.47 11.18 17.74
N HIS A 114 2.77 10.29 16.77
CA HIS A 114 2.56 8.85 16.84
C HIS A 114 3.81 8.05 16.43
N PRO A 115 4.93 8.18 17.17
CA PRO A 115 6.20 7.53 16.81
C PRO A 115 6.16 6.01 16.92
N GLU A 116 5.18 5.44 17.61
CA GLU A 116 4.94 4.00 17.79
C GLU A 116 4.32 3.33 16.57
N GLU A 117 3.70 4.08 15.64
CA GLU A 117 3.04 3.53 14.45
C GLU A 117 4.01 3.00 13.37
N GLY A 118 5.33 3.18 13.56
CA GLY A 118 6.33 2.72 12.59
C GLY A 118 6.63 3.77 11.53
N TRP A 119 6.70 3.35 10.26
CA TRP A 119 6.97 4.26 9.14
C TRP A 119 5.77 4.39 8.22
N PHE A 120 5.51 5.62 7.84
CA PHE A 120 4.52 6.03 6.87
C PHE A 120 5.19 6.37 5.53
N ILE A 121 4.72 5.78 4.43
CA ILE A 121 5.27 5.93 3.09
C ILE A 121 4.17 6.41 2.16
N PRO A 122 3.85 7.71 2.14
CA PRO A 122 2.96 8.27 1.14
C PRO A 122 3.70 8.41 -0.19
N PHE A 123 3.05 8.03 -1.29
CA PHE A 123 3.66 8.12 -2.63
C PHE A 123 2.63 8.46 -3.70
N THR A 124 3.14 9.01 -4.82
CA THR A 124 2.41 9.16 -6.07
C THR A 124 3.10 8.36 -7.17
N ASP A 125 2.32 7.96 -8.17
CA ASP A 125 2.79 7.22 -9.33
C ASP A 125 1.99 7.61 -10.59
N LEU A 126 2.28 7.01 -11.74
CA LEU A 126 1.63 7.36 -13.00
C LEU A 126 0.19 6.83 -13.15
N THR A 127 -0.38 6.16 -12.14
CA THR A 127 -1.79 5.74 -12.13
C THR A 127 -2.70 6.77 -11.46
N ASN A 128 -2.12 7.72 -10.68
CA ASN A 128 -2.91 8.71 -9.95
C ASN A 128 -3.76 9.60 -10.87
N GLY A 129 -5.01 9.80 -10.48
CA GLY A 129 -6.00 10.57 -11.24
C GLY A 129 -6.65 9.79 -12.40
N VAL A 130 -6.12 8.61 -12.76
CA VAL A 130 -6.67 7.73 -13.80
C VAL A 130 -7.32 6.51 -13.14
N GLU A 131 -6.53 5.55 -12.65
CA GLU A 131 -7.03 4.33 -12.00
C GLU A 131 -6.99 4.39 -10.48
N THR A 132 -6.13 5.24 -9.91
CA THR A 132 -5.99 5.40 -8.47
C THR A 132 -6.29 6.83 -8.03
N TYR A 133 -6.42 7.02 -6.72
CA TYR A 133 -6.77 8.32 -6.17
C TYR A 133 -5.72 9.38 -6.54
N GLU A 134 -6.18 10.57 -6.97
CA GLU A 134 -5.35 11.62 -7.55
C GLU A 134 -4.29 12.19 -6.61
N VAL A 135 -4.55 12.21 -5.30
CA VAL A 135 -3.59 12.76 -4.32
C VAL A 135 -2.46 11.81 -4.03
N GLY A 136 -2.67 10.48 -4.20
CA GLY A 136 -1.67 9.44 -3.92
C GLY A 136 -2.21 8.32 -3.05
N ARG A 137 -1.33 7.39 -2.74
CA ARG A 137 -1.59 6.21 -1.90
C ARG A 137 -0.53 6.06 -0.83
N TYR A 138 -0.80 5.21 0.16
CA TYR A 138 0.05 5.03 1.33
C TYR A 138 0.45 3.57 1.51
N ILE A 139 1.62 3.36 2.11
CA ILE A 139 2.08 2.08 2.65
C ILE A 139 2.58 2.36 4.07
N ASP A 140 2.22 1.50 5.03
CA ASP A 140 2.76 1.53 6.37
C ASP A 140 3.76 0.40 6.57
N ILE A 141 4.78 0.65 7.35
CA ILE A 141 5.78 -0.33 7.77
C ILE A 141 5.78 -0.39 9.29
N ASP A 142 5.51 -1.57 9.82
CA ASP A 142 5.46 -1.81 11.26
C ASP A 142 6.77 -1.40 11.97
N LEU A 143 6.64 -0.95 13.21
CA LEU A 143 7.78 -0.50 14.02
C LEU A 143 8.90 -1.55 14.10
N GLN A 144 8.57 -2.83 14.19
CA GLN A 144 9.53 -3.93 14.24
C GLN A 144 10.35 -4.07 12.96
N GLU A 145 9.75 -3.77 11.81
CA GLU A 145 10.45 -3.78 10.52
C GLU A 145 11.44 -2.62 10.40
N THR A 146 11.20 -1.51 11.09
CA THR A 146 12.03 -0.29 10.99
C THR A 146 13.46 -0.47 11.48
N ILE A 147 13.79 -1.53 12.21
CA ILE A 147 15.15 -1.82 12.67
C ILE A 147 16.00 -2.58 11.65
N LYS A 148 15.38 -3.14 10.63
CA LYS A 148 16.05 -3.93 9.59
C LYS A 148 16.85 -3.06 8.62
N THR A 149 17.82 -3.66 7.95
CA THR A 149 18.60 -3.05 6.85
C THR A 149 18.00 -3.33 5.47
N GLU A 150 17.07 -4.26 5.41
CA GLU A 150 16.27 -4.61 4.24
C GLU A 150 14.87 -5.02 4.69
N ILE A 151 13.85 -4.57 3.96
CA ILE A 151 12.43 -4.87 4.23
C ILE A 151 11.72 -5.31 2.96
N ASP A 152 10.60 -6.00 3.12
CA ASP A 152 9.64 -6.20 2.04
C ASP A 152 8.80 -4.92 1.88
N LEU A 153 8.86 -4.30 0.71
CA LEU A 153 7.98 -3.22 0.31
C LEU A 153 6.94 -3.79 -0.66
N ASP A 154 5.71 -3.95 -0.18
CA ASP A 154 4.63 -4.61 -0.94
C ASP A 154 3.58 -3.60 -1.40
N PHE A 155 3.63 -3.22 -2.67
CA PHE A 155 2.66 -2.30 -3.27
C PHE A 155 1.25 -2.90 -3.41
N ASN A 156 1.07 -4.23 -3.29
CA ASN A 156 -0.25 -4.85 -3.27
C ASN A 156 -1.04 -4.52 -2.00
N LEU A 157 -0.35 -4.05 -0.96
CA LEU A 157 -0.92 -3.61 0.31
C LEU A 157 -1.15 -2.09 0.38
N CYS A 158 -0.80 -1.32 -0.66
CA CYS A 158 -1.02 0.11 -0.63
C CYS A 158 -2.51 0.46 -0.62
N TYR A 159 -2.86 1.50 0.14
CA TYR A 159 -4.21 1.92 0.41
C TYR A 159 -4.45 3.40 0.13
N ASN A 160 -5.72 3.78 -0.03
CA ASN A 160 -6.12 5.17 -0.20
C ASN A 160 -6.24 5.89 1.15
N PRO A 161 -5.85 7.18 1.22
CA PRO A 161 -6.17 8.01 2.37
C PRO A 161 -7.68 8.15 2.55
N TYR A 162 -8.13 8.37 3.78
CA TYR A 162 -9.55 8.51 4.12
C TYR A 162 -10.26 9.65 3.36
N CYS A 163 -9.52 10.68 2.95
CA CYS A 163 -10.09 11.76 2.14
C CYS A 163 -10.53 11.32 0.73
N ALA A 164 -10.05 10.18 0.22
CA ALA A 164 -10.56 9.55 -1.00
C ALA A 164 -12.03 9.10 -0.87
N TYR A 165 -12.50 8.87 0.35
CA TYR A 165 -13.87 8.39 0.65
C TYR A 165 -14.78 9.51 1.15
N ALA A 166 -14.24 10.46 1.92
CA ALA A 166 -15.00 11.60 2.41
C ALA A 166 -14.12 12.83 2.65
N ALA A 167 -14.50 13.97 2.07
CA ALA A 167 -13.74 15.22 2.12
C ALA A 167 -13.55 15.81 3.54
N LYS A 168 -14.23 15.28 4.55
CA LYS A 168 -14.06 15.69 5.96
C LYS A 168 -12.71 15.31 6.55
N TRP A 169 -11.99 14.36 5.93
CA TRP A 169 -10.72 13.86 6.42
C TRP A 169 -9.56 14.71 5.94
N SER A 170 -8.62 14.97 6.85
CA SER A 170 -7.37 15.68 6.57
C SER A 170 -6.24 14.68 6.39
N CYS A 171 -5.82 14.47 5.15
CA CYS A 171 -4.85 13.44 4.81
C CYS A 171 -3.54 14.04 4.30
N PRO A 172 -2.37 13.50 4.71
CA PRO A 172 -1.08 13.91 4.20
C PRO A 172 -0.98 13.85 2.67
N ILE A 173 -0.40 14.86 2.07
CA ILE A 173 -0.09 14.88 0.63
C ILE A 173 1.33 14.34 0.46
N PRO A 174 1.54 13.30 -0.39
CA PRO A 174 2.87 12.77 -0.63
C PRO A 174 3.87 13.85 -1.04
N PRO A 175 5.02 13.98 -0.35
CA PRO A 175 6.06 14.91 -0.73
C PRO A 175 6.63 14.60 -2.12
N PRO A 176 7.13 15.61 -2.87
CA PRO A 176 7.59 15.44 -4.25
C PRO A 176 8.67 14.38 -4.44
N GLU A 177 9.51 14.12 -3.44
CA GLU A 177 10.55 13.09 -3.46
C GLU A 177 9.97 11.67 -3.51
N ASN A 178 8.71 11.48 -3.13
CA ASN A 178 8.01 10.20 -3.21
C ASN A 178 7.13 10.07 -4.47
N ASN A 179 7.49 10.79 -5.54
CA ASN A 179 6.83 10.65 -6.84
C ASN A 179 7.56 9.60 -7.70
N LEU A 180 6.96 8.43 -7.86
CA LEU A 180 7.48 7.35 -8.70
C LEU A 180 7.11 7.59 -10.16
N LYS A 181 8.12 7.64 -11.05
CA LYS A 181 7.92 7.81 -12.50
C LYS A 181 7.66 6.47 -13.21
N ILE A 182 6.78 5.67 -12.63
CA ILE A 182 6.30 4.38 -13.15
C ILE A 182 4.84 4.22 -12.76
N ARG A 183 4.11 3.35 -13.46
CA ARG A 183 2.76 2.92 -13.08
C ARG A 183 2.85 1.79 -12.05
N ILE A 184 2.23 1.99 -10.90
CA ILE A 184 2.10 0.96 -9.86
C ILE A 184 0.69 0.37 -9.96
N GLU A 185 0.55 -0.65 -10.80
CA GLU A 185 -0.70 -1.36 -11.05
C GLU A 185 -0.91 -2.48 -10.00
N ALA A 186 -0.81 -2.10 -8.73
CA ALA A 186 -0.98 -2.95 -7.55
C ALA A 186 -1.73 -2.20 -6.45
N GLY A 187 -2.32 -2.92 -5.50
CA GLY A 187 -3.06 -2.34 -4.38
C GLY A 187 -4.44 -1.79 -4.77
N VAL A 188 -4.92 -0.84 -3.98
CA VAL A 188 -6.26 -0.27 -4.12
C VAL A 188 -6.37 0.68 -5.31
N LYS A 189 -7.53 0.68 -6.00
CA LYS A 189 -7.91 1.66 -7.01
C LYS A 189 -8.71 2.82 -6.41
N LYS A 190 -9.04 3.84 -7.23
CA LYS A 190 -9.89 4.95 -6.79
C LYS A 190 -11.29 4.44 -6.42
N PHE A 191 -11.92 5.12 -5.46
CA PHE A 191 -13.24 4.73 -4.96
C PHE A 191 -14.38 5.20 -5.89
N HIS A 192 -14.19 6.36 -6.56
CA HIS A 192 -15.15 6.95 -7.50
C HIS A 192 -14.49 7.39 -8.81
#